data_6c0be67ec3b9bcf49e77bf7a798441b5
#
_entry.id   6c0be67ec3b9bcf49e77bf7a798441b5
#
_cell.length_a   1.000
_cell.length_b   1.000
_cell.length_c   1.000
_cell.angle_alpha   90.00
_cell.angle_beta   90.00
_cell.angle_gamma   90.00
#
_symmetry.space_group_name_H-M   'P 1'
#
loop_
_entity.id
_entity.type
_entity.pdbx_description
1 polymer ?
#
loop_
_entity_poly.entity_id
_entity_poly.type
_entity_poly.pdbx_seq_one_letter_code
_entity_poly.pdbx_strand_id
1 'polypeptide(L)'
;MKTIWIKSVPFNKKVITTALESGADAVFIPRGYTKKVKELGIIKTVSEDGDIKIGKDVVEVEIKSKQDEEKVIKLSRGKTVVVRTTNWKIIPLENLIAQTKGLIAEVKNSAEAKTAMEILEKGVDGVLLDTVNMNEIKKTVRIIKESAENLKLDVARIVNVRSLPMGDRVCVDTCTNMKIGEGMLVGNNSNGFFLVHSESIETPYVAPRPFRVNAGGVHAYVMTPSGKTKYLSEIKAGDEVMIINHKGTPKTAVVGRAKIEKRPMMLVEARCGREKISLVLQNAETIRLTRPDGKPVSIVKLNKKSKVMVYIQKSGRHFGIRVDETITEK
;
A
#
# COMPACT_ATOMS: atom_id res chain seq x y z
N MET A 1 -1.06 14.05 -2.41
CA MET A 1 -0.70 12.97 -3.35
C MET A 1 0.81 13.00 -3.51
N LYS A 2 1.48 11.86 -3.40
CA LYS A 2 2.93 11.77 -3.58
C LYS A 2 3.28 11.91 -5.07
N THR A 3 4.36 12.60 -5.39
CA THR A 3 4.78 12.85 -6.78
C THR A 3 5.98 12.01 -7.18
N ILE A 4 6.04 11.63 -8.45
CA ILE A 4 7.21 10.96 -9.03
C ILE A 4 7.70 11.70 -10.26
N TRP A 5 8.96 12.12 -10.21
CA TRP A 5 9.69 12.73 -11.29
C TRP A 5 10.75 11.76 -11.81
N ILE A 6 10.99 11.74 -13.10
CA ILE A 6 12.01 10.90 -13.72
C ILE A 6 13.12 11.79 -14.28
N LYS A 7 14.36 11.51 -13.85
CA LYS A 7 15.54 12.24 -14.31
C LYS A 7 16.03 11.69 -15.66
N SER A 8 16.20 12.58 -16.62
CA SER A 8 16.76 12.27 -17.95
C SER A 8 17.85 13.28 -18.30
N VAL A 9 18.94 13.20 -17.55
CA VAL A 9 20.17 14.02 -17.74
C VAL A 9 21.35 13.06 -17.85
N PRO A 10 21.98 12.95 -19.06
CA PRO A 10 21.64 13.62 -20.31
C PRO A 10 20.29 13.18 -20.90
N PHE A 11 19.76 13.95 -21.85
CA PHE A 11 18.49 13.68 -22.51
C PHE A 11 18.44 12.27 -23.14
N ASN A 12 17.45 11.49 -22.76
CA ASN A 12 17.23 10.14 -23.28
C ASN A 12 15.75 9.94 -23.66
N LYS A 13 15.47 9.84 -24.97
CA LYS A 13 14.11 9.69 -25.48
C LYS A 13 13.39 8.47 -24.90
N LYS A 14 14.08 7.32 -24.74
CA LYS A 14 13.48 6.08 -24.20
C LYS A 14 13.05 6.26 -22.73
N VAL A 15 13.86 6.94 -21.91
CA VAL A 15 13.52 7.26 -20.51
C VAL A 15 12.25 8.11 -20.46
N ILE A 16 12.15 9.15 -21.30
CA ILE A 16 11.03 10.07 -21.33
C ILE A 16 9.75 9.39 -21.81
N THR A 17 9.80 8.59 -22.89
CA THR A 17 8.62 7.84 -23.36
C THR A 17 8.16 6.83 -22.33
N THR A 18 9.08 6.13 -21.66
CA THR A 18 8.71 5.21 -20.55
C THR A 18 8.09 5.96 -19.37
N ALA A 19 8.60 7.14 -19.03
CA ALA A 19 8.00 7.98 -17.97
C ALA A 19 6.57 8.40 -18.32
N LEU A 20 6.34 8.85 -19.57
CA LEU A 20 5.03 9.20 -20.09
C LEU A 20 4.04 8.02 -20.03
N GLU A 21 4.43 6.88 -20.60
CA GLU A 21 3.60 5.66 -20.66
C GLU A 21 3.28 5.09 -19.28
N SER A 22 4.19 5.29 -18.33
CA SER A 22 4.01 4.81 -16.94
C SER A 22 3.17 5.76 -16.08
N GLY A 23 2.90 7.00 -16.54
CA GLY A 23 2.13 7.99 -15.80
C GLY A 23 2.94 8.76 -14.73
N ALA A 24 4.24 9.00 -14.98
CA ALA A 24 5.03 9.90 -14.13
C ALA A 24 4.48 11.34 -14.15
N ASP A 25 4.69 12.10 -13.06
CA ASP A 25 4.15 13.45 -12.93
C ASP A 25 4.98 14.50 -13.68
N ALA A 26 6.30 14.29 -13.75
CA ALA A 26 7.22 15.19 -14.46
C ALA A 26 8.49 14.47 -14.91
N VAL A 27 9.20 15.08 -15.85
CA VAL A 27 10.55 14.68 -16.27
C VAL A 27 11.54 15.82 -15.98
N PHE A 28 12.64 15.48 -15.33
CA PHE A 28 13.76 16.38 -15.05
C PHE A 28 14.76 16.27 -16.21
N ILE A 29 14.97 17.35 -16.95
CA ILE A 29 15.68 17.36 -18.22
C ILE A 29 16.68 18.52 -18.33
N PRO A 30 17.71 18.43 -19.19
CA PRO A 30 18.59 19.53 -19.47
C PRO A 30 17.83 20.70 -20.13
N ARG A 31 18.37 21.91 -19.98
CA ARG A 31 17.89 23.11 -20.69
C ARG A 31 17.86 22.89 -22.20
N GLY A 32 16.84 23.44 -22.88
CA GLY A 32 16.68 23.41 -24.34
C GLY A 32 15.95 22.18 -24.88
N TYR A 33 15.57 21.22 -24.02
CA TYR A 33 14.86 20.02 -24.45
C TYR A 33 13.35 20.03 -24.18
N THR A 34 12.82 21.07 -23.57
CA THR A 34 11.38 21.20 -23.24
C THR A 34 10.48 20.97 -24.45
N LYS A 35 10.78 21.60 -25.61
CA LYS A 35 9.99 21.42 -26.85
C LYS A 35 9.99 19.97 -27.31
N LYS A 36 11.17 19.30 -27.33
CA LYS A 36 11.29 17.89 -27.73
C LYS A 36 10.48 16.95 -26.83
N VAL A 37 10.37 17.24 -25.53
CA VAL A 37 9.53 16.45 -24.62
C VAL A 37 8.06 16.66 -24.95
N LYS A 38 7.62 17.89 -25.21
CA LYS A 38 6.22 18.21 -25.54
C LYS A 38 5.76 17.58 -26.85
N GLU A 39 6.67 17.36 -27.80
CA GLU A 39 6.42 16.60 -29.04
C GLU A 39 6.16 15.10 -28.78
N LEU A 40 6.67 14.55 -27.68
CA LEU A 40 6.46 13.15 -27.29
C LEU A 40 5.16 12.90 -26.52
N GLY A 41 4.63 13.91 -25.84
CA GLY A 41 3.38 13.81 -25.11
C GLY A 41 3.19 14.87 -24.03
N ILE A 42 2.12 14.74 -23.27
CA ILE A 42 1.73 15.69 -22.22
C ILE A 42 2.33 15.22 -20.88
N ILE A 43 3.42 15.85 -20.48
CA ILE A 43 4.04 15.69 -19.16
C ILE A 43 4.68 17.02 -18.73
N LYS A 44 4.73 17.28 -17.42
CA LYS A 44 5.44 18.45 -16.90
C LYS A 44 6.94 18.27 -17.05
N THR A 45 7.62 19.34 -17.41
CA THR A 45 9.08 19.39 -17.53
C THR A 45 9.68 20.18 -16.39
N VAL A 46 10.72 19.65 -15.77
CA VAL A 46 11.54 20.33 -14.74
C VAL A 46 12.87 20.68 -15.38
N SER A 47 13.11 21.93 -15.63
CA SER A 47 14.30 22.46 -16.30
C SER A 47 14.39 23.99 -16.04
N GLU A 48 15.49 24.63 -16.42
CA GLU A 48 15.60 26.10 -16.37
C GLU A 48 14.56 26.79 -17.29
N ASP A 49 14.19 26.15 -18.41
CA ASP A 49 13.22 26.59 -19.41
C ASP A 49 11.91 25.76 -19.41
N GLY A 50 11.72 24.91 -18.37
CA GLY A 50 10.59 24.01 -18.26
C GLY A 50 9.33 24.61 -17.65
N ASP A 51 8.30 23.76 -17.46
CA ASP A 51 7.06 24.12 -16.77
C ASP A 51 7.32 24.42 -15.28
N ILE A 52 8.26 23.69 -14.68
CA ILE A 52 8.78 23.89 -13.32
C ILE A 52 10.24 24.35 -13.48
N LYS A 53 10.53 25.56 -13.07
CA LYS A 53 11.82 26.20 -13.33
C LYS A 53 12.83 25.90 -12.22
N ILE A 54 13.94 25.30 -12.59
CA ILE A 54 15.10 25.11 -11.71
C ILE A 54 15.63 26.49 -11.29
N GLY A 55 15.95 26.64 -9.99
CA GLY A 55 16.39 27.90 -9.39
C GLY A 55 15.23 28.77 -8.88
N LYS A 56 14.09 28.80 -9.56
CA LYS A 56 12.90 29.58 -9.15
C LYS A 56 11.90 28.74 -8.35
N ASP A 57 11.36 27.69 -8.93
CA ASP A 57 10.30 26.87 -8.35
C ASP A 57 10.86 25.66 -7.61
N VAL A 58 11.99 25.13 -8.08
CA VAL A 58 12.69 23.97 -7.50
C VAL A 58 14.20 24.23 -7.40
N VAL A 59 14.80 23.71 -6.36
CA VAL A 59 16.26 23.75 -6.15
C VAL A 59 16.77 22.38 -5.75
N GLU A 60 18.01 22.04 -6.18
CA GLU A 60 18.69 20.82 -5.81
C GLU A 60 19.69 21.13 -4.68
N VAL A 61 19.72 20.28 -3.65
CA VAL A 61 20.68 20.38 -2.55
C VAL A 61 21.26 19.00 -2.26
N GLU A 62 22.57 18.90 -2.25
CA GLU A 62 23.27 17.71 -1.79
C GLU A 62 23.52 17.80 -0.29
N ILE A 63 23.09 16.78 0.47
CA ILE A 63 23.24 16.74 1.94
C ILE A 63 24.55 16.04 2.29
N LYS A 64 25.47 16.80 2.84
CA LYS A 64 26.76 16.32 3.35
C LYS A 64 26.96 16.65 4.83
N SER A 65 26.22 17.64 5.33
CA SER A 65 26.40 18.18 6.69
C SER A 65 25.06 18.65 7.27
N LYS A 66 25.08 18.97 8.57
CA LYS A 66 23.95 19.58 9.27
C LYS A 66 23.58 20.96 8.69
N GLN A 67 24.55 21.70 8.21
CA GLN A 67 24.34 23.02 7.59
C GLN A 67 23.53 22.89 6.29
N ASP A 68 23.70 21.80 5.53
CA ASP A 68 22.92 21.55 4.34
C ASP A 68 21.45 21.26 4.68
N GLU A 69 21.19 20.53 5.78
CA GLU A 69 19.82 20.32 6.27
C GLU A 69 19.15 21.66 6.62
N GLU A 70 19.84 22.56 7.33
CA GLU A 70 19.34 23.89 7.68
C GLU A 70 19.06 24.73 6.43
N LYS A 71 19.90 24.63 5.41
CA LYS A 71 19.70 25.27 4.10
C LYS A 71 18.43 24.75 3.43
N VAL A 72 18.21 23.43 3.43
CA VAL A 72 16.98 22.83 2.88
C VAL A 72 15.75 23.34 3.62
N ILE A 73 15.77 23.39 4.95
CA ILE A 73 14.65 23.89 5.77
C ILE A 73 14.31 25.35 5.41
N LYS A 74 15.32 26.21 5.21
CA LYS A 74 15.11 27.60 4.78
C LYS A 74 14.51 27.68 3.39
N LEU A 75 15.04 26.93 2.43
CA LEU A 75 14.59 26.94 1.03
C LEU A 75 13.18 26.36 0.86
N SER A 76 12.79 25.35 1.64
CA SER A 76 11.50 24.68 1.57
C SER A 76 10.31 25.57 1.97
N ARG A 77 10.55 26.75 2.56
CA ARG A 77 9.49 27.72 2.89
C ARG A 77 8.84 28.36 1.66
N GLY A 78 9.51 28.34 0.52
CA GLY A 78 9.00 28.96 -0.69
C GLY A 78 9.25 28.18 -1.99
N LYS A 79 9.99 27.07 -1.91
CA LYS A 79 10.36 26.27 -3.08
C LYS A 79 10.23 24.80 -2.79
N THR A 80 10.05 24.00 -3.84
CA THR A 80 10.27 22.55 -3.79
C THR A 80 11.79 22.30 -3.73
N VAL A 81 12.21 21.42 -2.84
CA VAL A 81 13.63 21.09 -2.71
C VAL A 81 13.85 19.62 -3.06
N VAL A 82 14.68 19.39 -4.07
CA VAL A 82 15.20 18.06 -4.40
C VAL A 82 16.46 17.83 -3.59
N VAL A 83 16.46 16.80 -2.75
CA VAL A 83 17.59 16.45 -1.92
C VAL A 83 18.26 15.17 -2.43
N ARG A 84 19.59 15.25 -2.53
CA ARG A 84 20.46 14.11 -2.77
C ARG A 84 21.21 13.80 -1.49
N THR A 85 21.09 12.56 -0.99
CA THR A 85 21.85 12.07 0.15
C THR A 85 22.95 11.12 -0.32
N THR A 86 24.15 11.23 0.23
CA THR A 86 25.33 10.43 -0.18
C THR A 86 25.59 9.28 0.79
N ASN A 87 26.15 9.58 1.95
CA ASN A 87 26.58 8.56 2.90
C ASN A 87 25.49 8.14 3.90
N TRP A 88 24.62 9.07 4.27
CA TRP A 88 23.51 8.88 5.22
C TRP A 88 22.20 9.10 4.47
N LYS A 89 21.42 8.04 4.28
CA LYS A 89 20.20 8.11 3.45
C LYS A 89 18.92 8.31 4.27
N ILE A 90 18.86 7.76 5.48
CA ILE A 90 17.63 7.75 6.28
C ILE A 90 17.59 8.95 7.24
N ILE A 91 18.55 9.08 8.12
CA ILE A 91 18.55 10.11 9.18
C ILE A 91 18.38 11.54 8.66
N PRO A 92 19.10 11.99 7.60
CA PRO A 92 18.86 13.33 7.05
C PRO A 92 17.43 13.52 6.54
N LEU A 93 16.84 12.51 5.91
CA LEU A 93 15.45 12.58 5.45
C LEU A 93 14.46 12.62 6.61
N GLU A 94 14.69 11.86 7.71
CA GLU A 94 13.86 11.94 8.93
C GLU A 94 13.85 13.36 9.50
N ASN A 95 15.05 13.97 9.64
CA ASN A 95 15.17 15.33 10.13
C ASN A 95 14.44 16.36 9.27
N LEU A 96 14.52 16.20 7.95
CA LEU A 96 13.91 17.12 6.99
C LEU A 96 12.39 16.94 6.90
N ILE A 97 11.87 15.68 6.83
CA ILE A 97 10.44 15.37 6.73
C ILE A 97 9.66 15.97 7.91
N ALA A 98 10.25 15.96 9.11
CA ALA A 98 9.63 16.52 10.30
C ALA A 98 9.44 18.05 10.22
N GLN A 99 10.26 18.75 9.45
CA GLN A 99 10.38 20.22 9.47
C GLN A 99 10.02 20.90 8.14
N THR A 100 9.81 20.13 7.05
CA THR A 100 9.65 20.70 5.71
C THR A 100 8.38 20.24 5.01
N LYS A 101 8.06 20.95 3.93
CA LYS A 101 7.06 20.58 2.91
C LYS A 101 7.68 20.77 1.53
N GLY A 102 7.20 20.05 0.53
CA GLY A 102 7.74 20.11 -0.82
C GLY A 102 9.12 19.45 -0.95
N LEU A 103 9.38 18.43 -0.12
CA LEU A 103 10.62 17.67 -0.13
C LEU A 103 10.57 16.53 -1.14
N ILE A 104 11.49 16.52 -2.10
CA ILE A 104 11.66 15.46 -3.09
C ILE A 104 13.01 14.78 -2.87
N ALA A 105 13.02 13.46 -2.68
CA ALA A 105 14.26 12.71 -2.52
C ALA A 105 14.74 12.18 -3.89
N GLU A 106 16.01 12.39 -4.22
CA GLU A 106 16.63 11.73 -5.36
C GLU A 106 16.95 10.28 -4.98
N VAL A 107 16.49 9.33 -5.82
CA VAL A 107 16.62 7.88 -5.60
C VAL A 107 17.05 7.17 -6.88
N LYS A 108 17.70 6.01 -6.78
CA LYS A 108 18.24 5.28 -7.92
C LYS A 108 17.40 4.08 -8.36
N ASN A 109 16.52 3.59 -7.50
CA ASN A 109 15.71 2.39 -7.75
C ASN A 109 14.42 2.40 -6.92
N SER A 110 13.57 1.41 -7.20
CA SER A 110 12.26 1.25 -6.56
C SER A 110 12.35 0.97 -5.05
N ALA A 111 13.40 0.30 -4.58
CA ALA A 111 13.58 0.01 -3.15
C ALA A 111 13.91 1.30 -2.37
N GLU A 112 14.82 2.12 -2.88
CA GLU A 112 15.12 3.44 -2.29
C GLU A 112 13.90 4.36 -2.31
N ALA A 113 13.13 4.37 -3.42
CA ALA A 113 11.90 5.13 -3.51
C ALA A 113 10.90 4.72 -2.43
N LYS A 114 10.70 3.40 -2.24
CA LYS A 114 9.82 2.87 -1.19
C LYS A 114 10.28 3.31 0.19
N THR A 115 11.56 3.16 0.51
CA THR A 115 12.12 3.61 1.79
C THR A 115 11.86 5.10 2.02
N ALA A 116 12.18 5.97 1.05
CA ALA A 116 11.98 7.42 1.19
C ALA A 116 10.50 7.79 1.42
N MET A 117 9.56 7.03 0.83
CA MET A 117 8.12 7.25 0.97
C MET A 117 7.55 6.78 2.31
N GLU A 118 8.25 5.90 3.03
CA GLU A 118 7.79 5.29 4.29
C GLU A 118 8.48 5.87 5.54
N ILE A 119 9.52 6.71 5.39
CA ILE A 119 10.22 7.35 6.50
C ILE A 119 9.25 8.16 7.36
N LEU A 120 9.24 7.92 8.69
CA LEU A 120 8.37 8.56 9.68
C LEU A 120 6.87 8.45 9.34
N GLU A 121 6.42 7.37 8.70
CA GLU A 121 5.03 7.17 8.22
C GLU A 121 4.55 8.22 7.21
N LYS A 122 5.02 9.46 7.30
CA LYS A 122 4.69 10.57 6.40
C LYS A 122 5.43 10.45 5.06
N GLY A 123 6.70 10.05 5.10
CA GLY A 123 7.60 10.03 3.95
C GLY A 123 7.86 11.40 3.33
N VAL A 124 8.70 11.43 2.31
CA VAL A 124 8.92 12.62 1.48
C VAL A 124 7.68 12.96 0.65
N ASP A 125 7.57 14.19 0.14
CA ASP A 125 6.42 14.62 -0.67
C ASP A 125 6.49 14.07 -2.12
N GLY A 126 7.67 13.64 -2.55
CA GLY A 126 7.87 12.99 -3.84
C GLY A 126 9.28 12.43 -4.00
N VAL A 127 9.52 11.76 -5.11
CA VAL A 127 10.85 11.26 -5.47
C VAL A 127 11.25 11.71 -6.86
N LEU A 128 12.55 11.93 -7.06
CA LEU A 128 13.21 12.09 -8.35
C LEU A 128 13.99 10.79 -8.62
N LEU A 129 13.51 9.96 -9.53
CA LEU A 129 14.16 8.71 -9.90
C LEU A 129 15.25 8.95 -10.94
N ASP A 130 16.50 8.72 -10.57
CA ASP A 130 17.67 8.81 -11.41
C ASP A 130 18.11 7.41 -11.88
N THR A 131 17.56 6.95 -12.99
CA THR A 131 17.88 5.66 -13.61
C THR A 131 17.61 5.65 -15.11
N VAL A 132 18.38 4.86 -15.82
CA VAL A 132 18.16 4.57 -17.26
C VAL A 132 17.48 3.22 -17.48
N ASN A 133 17.16 2.49 -16.42
CA ASN A 133 16.50 1.19 -16.50
C ASN A 133 14.98 1.37 -16.61
N MET A 134 14.41 1.02 -17.77
CA MET A 134 12.98 1.16 -18.07
C MET A 134 12.09 0.34 -17.12
N ASN A 135 12.55 -0.84 -16.69
CA ASN A 135 11.80 -1.68 -15.77
C ASN A 135 11.73 -1.06 -14.37
N GLU A 136 12.82 -0.43 -13.90
CA GLU A 136 12.83 0.31 -12.65
C GLU A 136 11.92 1.55 -12.71
N ILE A 137 11.87 2.25 -13.84
CA ILE A 137 10.95 3.38 -14.04
C ILE A 137 9.51 2.90 -13.88
N LYS A 138 9.10 1.89 -14.66
CA LYS A 138 7.73 1.32 -14.60
C LYS A 138 7.36 0.84 -13.20
N LYS A 139 8.27 0.11 -12.55
CA LYS A 139 8.09 -0.43 -11.21
C LYS A 139 7.94 0.67 -10.16
N THR A 140 8.81 1.70 -10.19
CA THR A 140 8.78 2.79 -9.21
C THR A 140 7.53 3.65 -9.38
N VAL A 141 7.15 4.02 -10.61
CA VAL A 141 5.92 4.77 -10.87
C VAL A 141 4.71 4.00 -10.35
N ARG A 142 4.64 2.69 -10.63
CA ARG A 142 3.54 1.86 -10.14
C ARG A 142 3.47 1.83 -8.61
N ILE A 143 4.57 1.62 -7.91
CA ILE A 143 4.61 1.58 -6.44
C ILE A 143 4.09 2.91 -5.87
N ILE A 144 4.53 4.05 -6.40
CA ILE A 144 4.14 5.37 -5.87
C ILE A 144 2.68 5.70 -6.18
N LYS A 145 2.19 5.33 -7.35
CA LYS A 145 0.79 5.59 -7.74
C LYS A 145 -0.18 4.66 -7.03
N GLU A 146 0.13 3.36 -6.91
CA GLU A 146 -0.71 2.38 -6.21
C GLU A 146 -0.76 2.63 -4.70
N SER A 147 0.32 3.13 -4.08
CA SER A 147 0.32 3.49 -2.65
C SER A 147 -0.57 4.69 -2.31
N ALA A 148 -1.05 5.43 -3.31
CA ALA A 148 -1.86 6.64 -3.14
C ALA A 148 -3.36 6.40 -3.33
N GLU A 149 -3.80 5.24 -3.84
CA GLU A 149 -5.21 4.97 -4.11
C GLU A 149 -5.89 4.23 -2.95
N ASN A 150 -6.96 4.82 -2.43
CA ASN A 150 -7.86 4.12 -1.53
C ASN A 150 -8.60 3.02 -2.30
N LEU A 151 -8.64 1.81 -1.75
CA LEU A 151 -9.49 0.75 -2.26
C LEU A 151 -10.96 1.09 -1.96
N LYS A 152 -11.82 0.98 -2.95
CA LYS A 152 -13.26 1.12 -2.75
C LYS A 152 -13.79 -0.13 -2.07
N LEU A 153 -13.99 -0.05 -0.76
CA LEU A 153 -14.66 -1.11 -0.01
C LEU A 153 -16.17 -1.01 -0.17
N ASP A 154 -16.82 -2.16 -0.21
CA ASP A 154 -18.27 -2.31 -0.28
C ASP A 154 -18.83 -2.83 1.04
N VAL A 155 -20.16 -2.76 1.19
CA VAL A 155 -20.88 -3.27 2.36
C VAL A 155 -21.60 -4.55 1.97
N ALA A 156 -21.24 -5.67 2.60
CA ALA A 156 -21.95 -6.93 2.45
C ALA A 156 -22.89 -7.20 3.63
N ARG A 157 -23.99 -7.89 3.36
CA ARG A 157 -24.91 -8.40 4.38
C ARG A 157 -24.62 -9.88 4.63
N ILE A 158 -24.51 -10.27 5.90
CA ILE A 158 -24.37 -11.68 6.28
C ILE A 158 -25.65 -12.43 5.90
N VAL A 159 -25.48 -13.57 5.24
CA VAL A 159 -26.60 -14.45 4.82
C VAL A 159 -26.62 -15.75 5.58
N ASN A 160 -25.46 -16.28 5.97
CA ASN A 160 -25.34 -17.52 6.71
C ASN A 160 -24.10 -17.52 7.59
N VAL A 161 -24.23 -18.19 8.74
CA VAL A 161 -23.11 -18.46 9.66
C VAL A 161 -23.33 -19.86 10.21
N ARG A 162 -22.33 -20.75 10.08
CA ARG A 162 -22.43 -22.11 10.61
C ARG A 162 -21.09 -22.61 11.13
N SER A 163 -21.15 -23.35 12.23
CA SER A 163 -19.98 -24.01 12.80
C SER A 163 -19.48 -25.12 11.87
N LEU A 164 -18.16 -25.26 11.82
CA LEU A 164 -17.44 -26.30 11.12
C LEU A 164 -16.56 -27.09 12.08
N PRO A 165 -16.14 -28.31 11.70
CA PRO A 165 -15.16 -29.06 12.44
C PRO A 165 -13.83 -28.33 12.62
N MET A 166 -12.86 -29.01 13.23
CA MET A 166 -11.48 -28.53 13.39
C MET A 166 -10.81 -28.35 12.03
N GLY A 167 -10.08 -27.25 11.89
CA GLY A 167 -9.28 -26.94 10.71
C GLY A 167 -8.01 -26.20 11.09
N ASP A 168 -7.09 -26.10 10.15
CA ASP A 168 -5.83 -25.37 10.32
C ASP A 168 -6.07 -23.88 10.12
N ARG A 169 -5.98 -23.11 11.21
CA ARG A 169 -6.19 -21.66 11.25
C ARG A 169 -4.86 -20.93 11.25
N VAL A 170 -4.77 -19.85 10.52
CA VAL A 170 -3.60 -18.97 10.43
C VAL A 170 -3.84 -17.66 11.18
N CYS A 171 -2.93 -17.33 12.13
CA CYS A 171 -2.74 -15.97 12.61
C CYS A 171 -1.55 -15.34 11.89
N VAL A 172 -1.72 -14.11 11.44
CA VAL A 172 -0.64 -13.29 10.89
C VAL A 172 -0.28 -12.21 11.90
N ASP A 173 0.93 -12.25 12.43
CA ASP A 173 1.49 -11.24 13.32
C ASP A 173 2.41 -10.33 12.50
N THR A 174 2.09 -9.04 12.47
CA THR A 174 2.87 -8.03 11.75
C THR A 174 3.82 -7.29 12.67
N CYS A 175 4.86 -6.66 12.11
CA CYS A 175 5.74 -5.71 12.81
C CYS A 175 5.08 -4.33 13.02
N THR A 176 3.77 -4.22 12.78
CA THR A 176 3.02 -2.96 12.86
C THR A 176 1.78 -3.13 13.72
N ASN A 177 1.55 -2.22 14.66
CA ASN A 177 0.31 -2.17 15.42
C ASN A 177 -0.82 -1.56 14.57
N MET A 178 -1.95 -2.25 14.54
CA MET A 178 -3.18 -1.83 13.86
C MET A 178 -4.12 -1.12 14.83
N LYS A 179 -4.80 -0.09 14.33
CA LYS A 179 -5.83 0.65 15.06
C LYS A 179 -7.20 -0.04 14.94
N ILE A 180 -8.16 0.40 15.73
CA ILE A 180 -9.57 -0.02 15.58
C ILE A 180 -10.06 0.36 14.18
N GLY A 181 -10.71 -0.58 13.48
CA GLY A 181 -11.15 -0.43 12.12
C GLY A 181 -10.12 -0.83 11.08
N GLU A 182 -8.94 -1.28 11.49
CA GLU A 182 -7.89 -1.81 10.63
C GLU A 182 -7.79 -3.34 10.71
N GLY A 183 -7.38 -3.95 9.61
CA GLY A 183 -7.20 -5.39 9.49
C GLY A 183 -6.67 -5.79 8.11
N MET A 184 -6.93 -7.04 7.73
CA MET A 184 -6.50 -7.59 6.45
C MET A 184 -7.70 -8.01 5.60
N LEU A 185 -7.56 -7.91 4.27
CA LEU A 185 -8.54 -8.42 3.32
C LEU A 185 -8.28 -9.90 3.08
N VAL A 186 -9.21 -10.74 3.52
CA VAL A 186 -9.12 -12.21 3.44
C VAL A 186 -10.42 -12.78 2.88
N GLY A 187 -10.33 -13.79 2.02
CA GLY A 187 -11.48 -14.44 1.40
C GLY A 187 -11.21 -15.89 1.01
N ASN A 188 -12.25 -16.72 0.97
CA ASN A 188 -12.15 -18.07 0.40
C ASN A 188 -12.01 -18.02 -1.12
N ASN A 189 -12.58 -16.98 -1.74
CA ASN A 189 -12.61 -16.77 -3.17
C ASN A 189 -11.62 -15.69 -3.58
N SER A 190 -11.07 -15.80 -4.77
CA SER A 190 -10.08 -14.87 -5.33
C SER A 190 -10.66 -13.50 -5.71
N ASN A 191 -11.99 -13.37 -5.77
CA ASN A 191 -12.71 -12.17 -6.17
C ASN A 191 -13.47 -11.46 -5.03
N GLY A 192 -13.52 -12.03 -3.82
CA GLY A 192 -14.28 -11.49 -2.70
C GLY A 192 -13.59 -11.65 -1.35
N PHE A 193 -13.32 -10.51 -0.68
CA PHE A 193 -12.54 -10.45 0.55
C PHE A 193 -13.30 -9.74 1.66
N PHE A 194 -13.27 -10.29 2.86
CA PHE A 194 -13.76 -9.65 4.07
C PHE A 194 -12.64 -8.83 4.72
N LEU A 195 -12.99 -7.68 5.32
CA LEU A 195 -12.07 -6.96 6.19
C LEU A 195 -12.07 -7.63 7.57
N VAL A 196 -11.12 -8.56 7.76
CA VAL A 196 -10.89 -9.25 9.03
C VAL A 196 -10.16 -8.30 9.96
N HIS A 197 -10.80 -7.94 11.08
CA HIS A 197 -10.29 -6.97 12.04
C HIS A 197 -9.12 -7.51 12.84
N SER A 198 -8.17 -6.65 13.20
CA SER A 198 -7.07 -7.00 14.11
C SER A 198 -7.57 -7.34 15.53
N GLU A 199 -6.76 -8.07 16.30
CA GLU A 199 -7.04 -8.36 17.71
C GLU A 199 -6.69 -7.17 18.62
N SER A 200 -6.97 -5.94 18.18
CA SER A 200 -6.64 -4.67 18.87
C SER A 200 -7.61 -4.30 20.00
N ILE A 201 -8.67 -5.08 20.21
CA ILE A 201 -9.69 -4.77 21.22
C ILE A 201 -9.35 -5.46 22.54
N GLU A 202 -9.30 -4.69 23.60
CA GLU A 202 -9.20 -5.19 24.96
C GLU A 202 -10.48 -5.96 25.36
N THR A 203 -10.30 -7.07 26.04
CA THR A 203 -11.40 -7.88 26.59
C THR A 203 -11.05 -8.32 28.01
N PRO A 204 -12.04 -8.65 28.86
CA PRO A 204 -11.78 -9.10 30.23
C PRO A 204 -10.89 -10.36 30.34
N TYR A 205 -10.81 -11.16 29.26
CA TYR A 205 -10.14 -12.46 29.28
C TYR A 205 -8.86 -12.52 28.45
N VAL A 206 -8.68 -11.58 27.51
CA VAL A 206 -7.54 -11.62 26.57
C VAL A 206 -7.00 -10.21 26.36
N ALA A 207 -5.72 -10.03 26.65
CA ALA A 207 -5.00 -8.80 26.35
C ALA A 207 -5.02 -8.50 24.84
N PRO A 208 -5.11 -7.23 24.44
CA PRO A 208 -5.11 -6.84 23.05
C PRO A 208 -3.78 -7.21 22.35
N ARG A 209 -3.88 -7.62 21.10
CA ARG A 209 -2.75 -7.91 20.22
C ARG A 209 -2.87 -7.11 18.94
N PRO A 210 -2.61 -5.79 18.98
CA PRO A 210 -2.87 -4.90 17.87
C PRO A 210 -2.05 -5.23 16.60
N PHE A 211 -1.01 -6.02 16.73
CA PHE A 211 -0.19 -6.52 15.62
C PHE A 211 -0.74 -7.78 14.94
N ARG A 212 -1.81 -8.42 15.51
CA ARG A 212 -2.33 -9.72 15.05
C ARG A 212 -3.64 -9.61 14.29
N VAL A 213 -3.72 -10.35 13.18
CA VAL A 213 -4.99 -10.72 12.53
C VAL A 213 -5.14 -12.24 12.56
N ASN A 214 -6.23 -12.74 13.15
CA ASN A 214 -6.65 -14.13 13.03
C ASN A 214 -7.36 -14.28 11.67
N ALA A 215 -6.58 -14.59 10.65
CA ALA A 215 -6.95 -14.34 9.26
C ALA A 215 -7.93 -15.37 8.69
N GLY A 216 -7.87 -16.64 9.12
CA GLY A 216 -8.77 -17.68 8.62
C GLY A 216 -8.07 -19.00 8.38
N GLY A 217 -8.67 -19.88 7.57
CA GLY A 217 -8.12 -21.18 7.21
C GLY A 217 -6.94 -21.06 6.26
N VAL A 218 -6.03 -22.06 6.26
CA VAL A 218 -4.81 -22.10 5.44
C VAL A 218 -5.03 -21.89 3.94
N HIS A 219 -6.20 -22.29 3.43
CA HIS A 219 -6.60 -22.19 2.02
C HIS A 219 -7.05 -20.78 1.60
N ALA A 220 -7.39 -19.91 2.56
CA ALA A 220 -7.93 -18.61 2.25
C ALA A 220 -6.86 -17.70 1.60
N TYR A 221 -7.33 -16.82 0.72
CA TYR A 221 -6.49 -15.79 0.09
C TYR A 221 -6.37 -14.57 0.99
N VAL A 222 -5.19 -13.98 1.03
CA VAL A 222 -4.92 -12.66 1.64
C VAL A 222 -4.37 -11.71 0.59
N MET A 223 -4.81 -10.45 0.61
CA MET A 223 -4.29 -9.44 -0.30
C MET A 223 -2.92 -8.93 0.15
N THR A 224 -2.03 -8.77 -0.84
CA THR A 224 -0.70 -8.18 -0.67
C THR A 224 -0.67 -6.73 -1.20
N PRO A 225 0.32 -5.91 -0.82
CA PRO A 225 0.40 -4.50 -1.23
C PRO A 225 0.43 -4.28 -2.74
N SER A 226 0.93 -5.27 -3.51
CA SER A 226 0.95 -5.21 -4.98
C SER A 226 -0.41 -5.47 -5.64
N GLY A 227 -1.50 -5.55 -4.86
CA GLY A 227 -2.82 -5.95 -5.35
C GLY A 227 -2.90 -7.42 -5.77
N LYS A 228 -1.86 -8.22 -5.53
CA LYS A 228 -1.86 -9.68 -5.70
C LYS A 228 -2.43 -10.37 -4.49
N THR A 229 -2.68 -11.67 -4.60
CA THR A 229 -3.06 -12.53 -3.49
C THR A 229 -2.03 -13.63 -3.26
N LYS A 230 -1.94 -14.07 -2.00
CA LYS A 230 -1.26 -15.31 -1.59
C LYS A 230 -2.25 -16.15 -0.78
N TYR A 231 -2.04 -17.46 -0.74
CA TYR A 231 -2.69 -18.28 0.28
C TYR A 231 -2.16 -17.93 1.66
N LEU A 232 -3.01 -18.02 2.69
CA LEU A 232 -2.54 -17.84 4.07
C LEU A 232 -1.44 -18.84 4.47
N SER A 233 -1.46 -20.04 3.91
CA SER A 233 -0.40 -21.05 4.10
C SER A 233 0.96 -20.66 3.53
N GLU A 234 1.02 -19.74 2.58
CA GLU A 234 2.26 -19.28 1.95
C GLU A 234 2.91 -18.10 2.70
N ILE A 235 2.17 -17.49 3.64
CA ILE A 235 2.65 -16.32 4.36
C ILE A 235 3.69 -16.72 5.41
N LYS A 236 4.83 -16.04 5.40
CA LYS A 236 5.95 -16.26 6.31
C LYS A 236 6.58 -14.95 6.78
N ALA A 237 7.42 -15.03 7.80
CA ALA A 237 8.20 -13.89 8.29
C ALA A 237 9.00 -13.22 7.16
N GLY A 238 8.98 -11.89 7.12
CA GLY A 238 9.60 -11.06 6.08
C GLY A 238 8.71 -10.78 4.86
N ASP A 239 7.58 -11.49 4.70
CA ASP A 239 6.61 -11.17 3.64
C ASP A 239 5.90 -9.84 3.91
N GLU A 240 5.44 -9.20 2.85
CA GLU A 240 4.60 -8.00 2.94
C GLU A 240 3.12 -8.38 2.80
N VAL A 241 2.30 -7.83 3.68
CA VAL A 241 0.83 -7.94 3.64
C VAL A 241 0.20 -6.55 3.63
N MET A 242 -1.01 -6.46 3.11
CA MET A 242 -1.79 -5.22 3.12
C MET A 242 -2.63 -5.13 4.40
N ILE A 243 -2.37 -4.12 5.22
CA ILE A 243 -3.31 -3.66 6.24
C ILE A 243 -4.20 -2.60 5.59
N ILE A 244 -5.49 -2.61 5.86
CA ILE A 244 -6.42 -1.62 5.34
C ILE A 244 -7.39 -1.18 6.44
N ASN A 245 -7.78 0.09 6.42
CA ASN A 245 -8.83 0.59 7.31
C ASN A 245 -10.21 0.48 6.64
N HIS A 246 -11.26 0.66 7.44
CA HIS A 246 -12.65 0.62 6.97
C HIS A 246 -13.01 1.70 5.92
N LYS A 247 -12.16 2.72 5.73
CA LYS A 247 -12.32 3.76 4.69
C LYS A 247 -11.61 3.40 3.39
N GLY A 248 -10.92 2.25 3.35
CA GLY A 248 -10.22 1.79 2.17
C GLY A 248 -8.78 2.27 2.03
N THR A 249 -8.21 2.94 3.04
CA THR A 249 -6.81 3.39 2.99
C THR A 249 -5.88 2.23 3.27
N PRO A 250 -5.07 1.78 2.28
CA PRO A 250 -4.13 0.69 2.46
C PRO A 250 -2.83 1.16 3.12
N LYS A 251 -2.18 0.25 3.82
CA LYS A 251 -0.83 0.38 4.40
C LYS A 251 -0.09 -0.94 4.24
N THR A 252 1.17 -0.89 3.83
CA THR A 252 2.03 -2.08 3.82
C THR A 252 2.51 -2.41 5.22
N ALA A 253 2.49 -3.69 5.58
CA ALA A 253 3.08 -4.18 6.82
C ALA A 253 3.94 -5.42 6.55
N VAL A 254 5.02 -5.55 7.30
CA VAL A 254 5.88 -6.73 7.26
C VAL A 254 5.36 -7.77 8.25
N VAL A 255 5.29 -9.01 7.81
CA VAL A 255 4.95 -10.15 8.67
C VAL A 255 6.14 -10.49 9.56
N GLY A 256 5.95 -10.43 10.85
CA GLY A 256 6.92 -10.89 11.83
C GLY A 256 6.83 -12.40 12.06
N ARG A 257 5.60 -12.96 11.99
CA ARG A 257 5.32 -14.37 12.20
C ARG A 257 3.98 -14.78 11.61
N ALA A 258 3.89 -15.94 11.00
CA ALA A 258 2.64 -16.65 10.72
C ALA A 258 2.54 -17.86 11.65
N LYS A 259 1.40 -18.06 12.33
CA LYS A 259 1.15 -19.14 13.27
C LYS A 259 -0.02 -19.99 12.80
N ILE A 260 0.21 -21.27 12.54
CA ILE A 260 -0.81 -22.23 12.11
C ILE A 260 -1.15 -23.15 13.28
N GLU A 261 -2.44 -23.27 13.61
CA GLU A 261 -2.92 -24.11 14.71
C GLU A 261 -4.29 -24.71 14.36
N LYS A 262 -4.53 -25.95 14.80
CA LYS A 262 -5.86 -26.56 14.71
C LYS A 262 -6.83 -25.90 15.67
N ARG A 263 -7.97 -25.43 15.16
CA ARG A 263 -9.02 -24.72 15.91
C ARG A 263 -10.40 -25.10 15.35
N PRO A 264 -11.46 -25.04 16.17
CA PRO A 264 -12.82 -25.10 15.65
C PRO A 264 -13.06 -23.95 14.69
N MET A 265 -13.70 -24.22 13.57
CA MET A 265 -13.89 -23.26 12.51
C MET A 265 -15.36 -22.85 12.36
N MET A 266 -15.59 -21.77 11.64
CA MET A 266 -16.89 -21.20 11.34
C MET A 266 -16.90 -20.68 9.90
N LEU A 267 -17.88 -21.10 9.10
CA LEU A 267 -18.14 -20.53 7.78
C LEU A 267 -19.03 -19.30 7.94
N VAL A 268 -18.60 -18.20 7.36
CA VAL A 268 -19.34 -16.95 7.23
C VAL A 268 -19.60 -16.70 5.76
N GLU A 269 -20.88 -16.58 5.38
CA GLU A 269 -21.31 -16.25 4.02
C GLU A 269 -22.00 -14.89 4.02
N ALA A 270 -21.69 -14.07 3.02
CA ALA A 270 -22.25 -12.74 2.85
C ALA A 270 -22.62 -12.46 1.39
N ARG A 271 -23.51 -11.50 1.20
CA ARG A 271 -23.93 -11.03 -0.13
C ARG A 271 -23.66 -9.54 -0.27
N CYS A 272 -22.99 -9.17 -1.35
CA CYS A 272 -22.75 -7.80 -1.79
C CYS A 272 -23.34 -7.62 -3.20
N GLY A 273 -24.48 -6.95 -3.32
CA GLY A 273 -25.21 -6.90 -4.58
C GLY A 273 -25.60 -8.30 -5.07
N ARG A 274 -25.10 -8.70 -6.24
CA ARG A 274 -25.31 -10.03 -6.83
C ARG A 274 -24.24 -11.05 -6.39
N GLU A 275 -23.11 -10.58 -5.87
CA GLU A 275 -21.98 -11.42 -5.49
C GLU A 275 -22.22 -12.12 -4.15
N LYS A 276 -21.94 -13.42 -4.11
CA LYS A 276 -21.92 -14.23 -2.89
C LYS A 276 -20.47 -14.54 -2.56
N ILE A 277 -20.05 -14.21 -1.35
CA ILE A 277 -18.69 -14.41 -0.87
C ILE A 277 -18.69 -15.18 0.45
N SER A 278 -17.63 -15.89 0.71
CA SER A 278 -17.48 -16.69 1.93
C SER A 278 -16.09 -16.56 2.54
N LEU A 279 -16.00 -16.85 3.84
CA LEU A 279 -14.75 -16.95 4.57
C LEU A 279 -14.88 -17.96 5.71
N VAL A 280 -13.86 -18.80 5.87
CA VAL A 280 -13.74 -19.73 7.00
C VAL A 280 -12.80 -19.11 8.04
N LEU A 281 -13.32 -18.83 9.23
CA LEU A 281 -12.62 -18.21 10.35
C LEU A 281 -12.59 -19.16 11.55
N GLN A 282 -11.73 -18.90 12.52
CA GLN A 282 -11.76 -19.60 13.80
C GLN A 282 -13.05 -19.23 14.55
N ASN A 283 -13.78 -20.21 15.06
CA ASN A 283 -14.96 -20.02 15.91
C ASN A 283 -14.51 -19.59 17.31
N ALA A 284 -14.44 -18.28 17.55
CA ALA A 284 -14.10 -17.69 18.86
C ALA A 284 -14.59 -16.24 18.93
N GLU A 285 -14.88 -15.77 20.16
CA GLU A 285 -15.42 -14.44 20.45
C GLU A 285 -14.46 -13.30 20.07
N THR A 286 -13.17 -13.57 20.09
CA THR A 286 -12.12 -12.60 19.79
C THR A 286 -11.93 -12.36 18.29
N ILE A 287 -12.48 -13.25 17.44
CA ILE A 287 -12.41 -13.12 16.00
C ILE A 287 -13.50 -12.19 15.50
N ARG A 288 -13.13 -11.20 14.72
CA ARG A 288 -14.01 -10.08 14.38
C ARG A 288 -13.92 -9.71 12.91
N LEU A 289 -15.04 -9.31 12.34
CA LEU A 289 -15.11 -8.60 11.07
C LEU A 289 -15.33 -7.10 11.33
N THR A 290 -14.96 -6.27 10.39
CA THR A 290 -15.11 -4.81 10.50
C THR A 290 -16.45 -4.38 9.93
N ARG A 291 -17.21 -3.57 10.68
CA ARG A 291 -18.48 -2.97 10.26
C ARG A 291 -18.26 -1.70 9.44
N PRO A 292 -19.29 -1.18 8.73
CA PRO A 292 -19.18 0.06 7.96
C PRO A 292 -18.78 1.29 8.77
N ASP A 293 -19.09 1.31 10.08
CA ASP A 293 -18.71 2.37 11.02
C ASP A 293 -17.28 2.21 11.57
N GLY A 294 -16.53 1.23 11.09
CA GLY A 294 -15.18 0.89 11.54
C GLY A 294 -15.13 0.09 12.85
N LYS A 295 -16.25 -0.12 13.51
CA LYS A 295 -16.30 -0.92 14.75
C LYS A 295 -16.22 -2.41 14.43
N PRO A 296 -15.53 -3.20 15.25
CA PRO A 296 -15.49 -4.65 15.11
C PRO A 296 -16.79 -5.31 15.54
N VAL A 297 -17.14 -6.42 14.91
CA VAL A 297 -18.21 -7.33 15.30
C VAL A 297 -17.66 -8.74 15.43
N SER A 298 -17.87 -9.39 16.58
CA SER A 298 -17.46 -10.79 16.77
C SER A 298 -18.22 -11.71 15.85
N ILE A 299 -17.53 -12.69 15.27
CA ILE A 299 -18.16 -13.64 14.33
C ILE A 299 -19.24 -14.49 14.99
N VAL A 300 -19.12 -14.79 16.29
CA VAL A 300 -20.15 -15.52 17.06
C VAL A 300 -21.42 -14.71 17.34
N LYS A 301 -21.36 -13.37 17.12
CA LYS A 301 -22.52 -12.46 17.23
C LYS A 301 -23.13 -12.09 15.89
N LEU A 302 -22.58 -12.60 14.78
CA LEU A 302 -23.07 -12.32 13.44
C LEU A 302 -24.46 -12.96 13.22
N ASN A 303 -25.31 -12.25 12.52
CA ASN A 303 -26.65 -12.69 12.12
C ASN A 303 -27.02 -12.07 10.76
N LYS A 304 -28.16 -12.46 10.19
CA LYS A 304 -28.62 -11.99 8.87
C LYS A 304 -28.88 -10.48 8.76
N LYS A 305 -28.91 -9.74 9.88
CA LYS A 305 -29.00 -8.26 9.89
C LYS A 305 -27.62 -7.59 9.90
N SER A 306 -26.56 -8.36 10.18
CA SER A 306 -25.20 -7.82 10.28
C SER A 306 -24.68 -7.37 8.93
N LYS A 307 -24.02 -6.19 8.93
CA LYS A 307 -23.33 -5.62 7.77
C LYS A 307 -21.84 -5.53 8.06
N VAL A 308 -21.01 -5.92 7.10
CA VAL A 308 -19.55 -5.95 7.22
C VAL A 308 -18.89 -5.35 5.98
N MET A 309 -17.69 -4.84 6.16
CA MET A 309 -16.87 -4.30 5.07
C MET A 309 -16.23 -5.43 4.28
N VAL A 310 -16.30 -5.31 2.96
CA VAL A 310 -15.75 -6.27 2.01
C VAL A 310 -15.08 -5.54 0.85
N TYR A 311 -14.26 -6.26 0.12
CA TYR A 311 -13.70 -5.81 -1.14
C TYR A 311 -14.08 -6.81 -2.23
N ILE A 312 -14.76 -6.34 -3.28
CA ILE A 312 -15.22 -7.16 -4.40
C ILE A 312 -14.43 -6.78 -5.65
N GLN A 313 -13.88 -7.77 -6.32
CA GLN A 313 -13.27 -7.62 -7.64
C GLN A 313 -14.15 -8.25 -8.71
N LYS A 314 -14.34 -7.56 -9.82
CA LYS A 314 -15.17 -8.05 -10.93
C LYS A 314 -14.46 -9.10 -11.81
N SER A 315 -13.17 -9.34 -11.62
CA SER A 315 -12.35 -10.26 -12.41
C SER A 315 -11.70 -11.31 -11.51
N GLY A 316 -11.55 -12.53 -12.03
CA GLY A 316 -10.84 -13.61 -11.36
C GLY A 316 -9.33 -13.37 -11.23
N ARG A 317 -8.62 -14.33 -10.62
CA ARG A 317 -7.15 -14.29 -10.47
C ARG A 317 -6.53 -15.59 -10.93
N HIS A 318 -5.38 -15.49 -11.59
CA HIS A 318 -4.54 -16.63 -11.95
C HIS A 318 -3.14 -16.42 -11.36
N PHE A 319 -2.65 -17.36 -10.57
CA PHE A 319 -1.39 -17.22 -9.80
C PHE A 319 -1.30 -15.91 -9.01
N GLY A 320 -2.41 -15.49 -8.37
CA GLY A 320 -2.48 -14.25 -7.59
C GLY A 320 -2.55 -12.96 -8.40
N ILE A 321 -2.48 -13.01 -9.72
CA ILE A 321 -2.55 -11.87 -10.64
C ILE A 321 -3.97 -11.75 -11.19
N ARG A 322 -4.48 -10.53 -11.28
CA ARG A 322 -5.81 -10.26 -11.86
C ARG A 322 -5.85 -10.65 -13.33
N VAL A 323 -6.87 -11.43 -13.71
CA VAL A 323 -7.15 -11.82 -15.10
C VAL A 323 -8.63 -11.66 -15.40
N ASP A 324 -8.98 -11.32 -16.65
CA ASP A 324 -10.37 -11.20 -17.10
C ASP A 324 -10.87 -12.56 -17.61
N GLU A 325 -10.90 -13.54 -16.69
CA GLU A 325 -11.42 -14.88 -16.95
C GLU A 325 -12.60 -15.21 -16.03
N THR A 326 -13.51 -16.05 -16.50
CA THR A 326 -14.64 -16.54 -15.68
C THR A 326 -14.16 -17.70 -14.82
N ILE A 327 -13.84 -17.42 -13.55
CA ILE A 327 -13.45 -18.43 -12.56
C ILE A 327 -14.63 -18.64 -11.61
N THR A 328 -15.03 -19.90 -11.40
CA THR A 328 -16.06 -20.28 -10.42
C THR A 328 -15.39 -21.02 -9.27
N GLU A 329 -15.36 -20.42 -8.10
CA GLU A 329 -14.93 -21.04 -6.84
C GLU A 329 -16.18 -21.28 -5.97
N LYS A 330 -16.33 -22.51 -5.44
CA LYS A 330 -17.52 -22.94 -4.66
C LYS A 330 -17.16 -23.24 -3.21
#